data_da70529a93bd4db041ed5ed868669c24
#
_entry.id   da70529a93bd4db041ed5ed868669c24
#
_cell.length_a   1.000
_cell.length_b   1.000
_cell.length_c   1.000
_cell.angle_alpha   90.00
_cell.angle_beta   90.00
_cell.angle_gamma   90.00
#
_symmetry.space_group_name_H-M   'P 1'
#
loop_
_entity.id
_entity.type
_entity.pdbx_description
1 polymer ?
#
loop_
_entity_poly.entity_id
_entity_poly.type
_entity_poly.pdbx_seq_one_letter_code
_entity_poly.pdbx_strand_id
1 'polypeptide(L)'
;MADDRSAANTMRSLADKIEWLIQNRWPAGSRPPKNNIEAAAAISEATGEELSSTTIWKLRTGRSDNPQLKTLKALAKFFGVPIGYFGDDEDAEATADQVVASSLIGESGLNREALRALVEMSDGGRQLVADFIISAARLERGRGH
;
A
#
# COMPACT_ATOMS: atom_id res chain seq x y z
N MET A 1 -6.34 1.29 23.43
CA MET A 1 -7.34 2.29 23.32
C MET A 1 -7.21 3.14 22.06
N ALA A 2 -6.93 4.41 22.20
CA ALA A 2 -6.80 5.29 21.04
C ALA A 2 -5.71 4.85 20.07
N ASP A 3 -4.68 4.23 20.57
CA ASP A 3 -3.51 3.86 19.77
C ASP A 3 -3.81 2.80 18.72
N ASP A 4 -4.59 1.78 19.08
CA ASP A 4 -4.95 0.73 18.13
C ASP A 4 -5.84 1.27 17.02
N ARG A 5 -6.78 2.12 17.38
CA ARG A 5 -7.65 2.77 16.40
C ARG A 5 -6.88 3.74 15.54
N SER A 6 -5.92 4.43 16.14
CA SER A 6 -5.07 5.38 15.42
C SER A 6 -4.23 4.67 14.36
N ALA A 7 -3.61 3.55 14.72
CA ALA A 7 -2.82 2.76 13.78
C ALA A 7 -3.69 2.20 12.66
N ALA A 8 -4.88 1.68 12.99
CA ALA A 8 -5.82 1.17 11.99
C ALA A 8 -6.33 2.30 11.10
N ASN A 9 -6.65 3.46 11.70
CA ASN A 9 -7.12 4.63 10.95
C ASN A 9 -6.04 5.19 10.03
N THR A 10 -4.77 5.09 10.46
CA THR A 10 -3.65 5.56 9.64
C THR A 10 -3.59 4.84 8.30
N MET A 11 -3.93 3.54 8.28
CA MET A 11 -3.96 2.77 7.04
C MET A 11 -5.26 2.94 6.25
N ARG A 12 -6.25 3.63 6.80
CA ARG A 12 -7.54 3.85 6.14
C ARG A 12 -7.61 5.14 5.34
N SER A 13 -6.88 6.18 5.76
CA SER A 13 -6.91 7.43 5.02
C SER A 13 -6.17 7.28 3.69
N LEU A 14 -6.62 8.01 2.69
CA LEU A 14 -5.98 7.98 1.38
C LEU A 14 -4.52 8.42 1.48
N ALA A 15 -4.26 9.49 2.24
CA ALA A 15 -2.91 10.00 2.41
C ALA A 15 -1.97 8.94 3.00
N ASP A 16 -2.43 8.24 4.02
CA ASP A 16 -1.63 7.21 4.67
C ASP A 16 -1.39 6.01 3.77
N LYS A 17 -2.39 5.62 3.00
CA LYS A 17 -2.26 4.54 2.03
C LYS A 17 -1.23 4.86 0.96
N ILE A 18 -1.26 6.09 0.45
CA ILE A 18 -0.31 6.53 -0.56
C ILE A 18 1.10 6.60 0.03
N GLU A 19 1.23 7.15 1.24
CA GLU A 19 2.52 7.22 1.90
C GLU A 19 3.10 5.83 2.14
N TRP A 20 2.25 4.90 2.58
CA TRP A 20 2.68 3.52 2.78
C TRP A 20 3.21 2.89 1.48
N LEU A 21 2.52 3.12 0.36
CA LEU A 21 2.97 2.60 -0.94
C LEU A 21 4.32 3.17 -1.34
N ILE A 22 4.51 4.47 -1.15
CA ILE A 22 5.77 5.12 -1.49
C ILE A 22 6.92 4.57 -0.65
N GLN A 23 6.68 4.32 0.62
CA GLN A 23 7.72 3.84 1.53
C GLN A 23 8.00 2.34 1.40
N ASN A 24 7.00 1.54 1.03
CA ASN A 24 7.11 0.09 1.12
C ASN A 24 6.93 -0.65 -0.21
N ARG A 25 6.41 0.00 -1.23
CA ARG A 25 6.08 -0.68 -2.49
C ARG A 25 6.56 0.08 -3.71
N TRP A 26 7.56 0.91 -3.55
CA TRP A 26 8.15 1.58 -4.71
C TRP A 26 8.74 0.52 -5.63
N PRO A 27 8.49 0.60 -6.97
CA PRO A 27 8.95 -0.43 -7.88
C PRO A 27 10.46 -0.65 -7.80
N ALA A 28 10.87 -1.92 -7.77
CA ALA A 28 12.27 -2.30 -7.56
C ALA A 28 13.20 -1.80 -8.67
N GLY A 29 12.68 -1.65 -9.88
CA GLY A 29 13.46 -1.14 -11.01
C GLY A 29 13.61 0.36 -11.05
N SER A 30 12.98 1.06 -10.10
CA SER A 30 12.99 2.53 -10.05
C SER A 30 13.69 3.02 -8.80
N ARG A 31 14.41 4.12 -8.94
CA ARG A 31 15.07 4.74 -7.81
C ARG A 31 14.02 5.35 -6.86
N PRO A 32 14.12 5.10 -5.55
CA PRO A 32 13.20 5.75 -4.60
C PRO A 32 13.26 7.27 -4.73
N PRO A 33 12.10 7.94 -4.66
CA PRO A 33 12.07 9.39 -4.84
C PRO A 33 12.61 10.11 -3.61
N LYS A 34 13.33 11.18 -3.84
CA LYS A 34 13.84 12.03 -2.76
C LYS A 34 12.84 13.11 -2.37
N ASN A 35 11.90 13.42 -3.27
CA ASN A 35 10.92 14.48 -3.07
C ASN A 35 9.71 14.23 -3.97
N ASN A 36 8.71 15.10 -3.86
CA ASN A 36 7.48 14.96 -4.64
C ASN A 36 7.68 15.19 -6.13
N ILE A 37 8.67 15.99 -6.50
CA ILE A 37 8.99 16.23 -7.90
C ILE A 37 9.45 14.93 -8.55
N GLU A 38 10.36 14.23 -7.90
CA GLU A 38 10.86 12.94 -8.40
C GLU A 38 9.77 11.88 -8.42
N ALA A 39 8.93 11.85 -7.38
CA ALA A 39 7.83 10.90 -7.32
C ALA A 39 6.84 11.13 -8.47
N ALA A 40 6.45 12.38 -8.69
CA ALA A 40 5.53 12.74 -9.77
C ALA A 40 6.11 12.39 -11.14
N ALA A 41 7.38 12.68 -11.35
CA ALA A 41 8.06 12.40 -12.62
C ALA A 41 8.10 10.89 -12.90
N ALA A 42 8.46 10.09 -11.90
CA ALA A 42 8.55 8.63 -12.05
C ALA A 42 7.19 8.02 -12.38
N ILE A 43 6.15 8.44 -11.68
CA ILE A 43 4.80 7.91 -11.91
C ILE A 43 4.29 8.34 -13.29
N SER A 44 4.49 9.60 -13.65
CA SER A 44 4.06 10.12 -14.95
C SER A 44 4.74 9.38 -16.10
N GLU A 45 6.03 9.15 -15.98
CA GLU A 45 6.80 8.46 -17.03
C GLU A 45 6.37 7.00 -17.16
N ALA A 46 6.16 6.32 -16.03
CA ALA A 46 5.83 4.91 -16.04
C ALA A 46 4.39 4.64 -16.49
N THR A 47 3.46 5.54 -16.22
CA THR A 47 2.04 5.31 -16.47
C THR A 47 1.50 6.08 -17.66
N GLY A 48 2.21 7.08 -18.15
CA GLY A 48 1.72 7.96 -19.21
C GLY A 48 0.71 8.99 -18.75
N GLU A 49 0.37 9.02 -17.47
CA GLU A 49 -0.55 10.00 -16.90
C GLU A 49 0.24 11.13 -16.27
N GLU A 50 0.00 12.36 -16.71
CA GLU A 50 0.71 13.52 -16.16
C GLU A 50 0.26 13.83 -14.75
N LEU A 51 1.19 13.70 -13.80
CA LEU A 51 0.97 14.07 -12.40
C LEU A 51 1.98 15.15 -12.03
N SER A 52 1.50 16.19 -11.36
CA SER A 52 2.37 17.25 -10.87
C SER A 52 2.87 16.95 -9.45
N SER A 53 3.96 17.58 -9.07
CA SER A 53 4.45 17.49 -7.69
C SER A 53 3.43 18.03 -6.69
N THR A 54 2.65 19.03 -7.09
CA THR A 54 1.59 19.58 -6.25
C THR A 54 0.51 18.53 -6.00
N THR A 55 0.13 17.78 -7.02
CA THR A 55 -0.85 16.69 -6.87
C THR A 55 -0.35 15.65 -5.88
N ILE A 56 0.90 15.24 -6.02
CA ILE A 56 1.50 14.27 -5.10
C ILE A 56 1.53 14.82 -3.68
N TRP A 57 1.92 16.08 -3.52
CA TRP A 57 1.95 16.73 -2.21
C TRP A 57 0.56 16.75 -1.55
N LYS A 58 -0.46 17.10 -2.30
CA LYS A 58 -1.84 17.13 -1.79
C LYS A 58 -2.31 15.74 -1.36
N LEU A 59 -1.98 14.73 -2.15
CA LEU A 59 -2.34 13.35 -1.82
C LEU A 59 -1.62 12.86 -0.56
N ARG A 60 -0.35 13.17 -0.43
CA ARG A 60 0.44 12.72 0.73
C ARG A 60 0.08 13.45 2.02
N THR A 61 -0.43 14.66 1.92
CA THR A 61 -0.75 15.48 3.10
C THR A 61 -2.23 15.47 3.46
N GLY A 62 -3.04 14.73 2.71
CA GLY A 62 -4.47 14.66 2.96
C GLY A 62 -5.26 15.89 2.53
N ARG A 63 -4.66 16.75 1.73
CA ARG A 63 -5.33 17.97 1.25
C ARG A 63 -6.21 17.73 0.03
N SER A 64 -6.11 16.54 -0.57
CA SER A 64 -6.97 16.15 -1.69
C SER A 64 -7.98 15.14 -1.18
N ASP A 65 -9.21 15.58 -0.96
CA ASP A 65 -10.30 14.73 -0.47
C ASP A 65 -10.91 13.91 -1.61
N ASN A 66 -10.82 14.41 -2.83
CA ASN A 66 -11.51 13.80 -3.95
C ASN A 66 -10.62 13.83 -5.20
N PRO A 67 -9.57 13.00 -5.22
CA PRO A 67 -8.69 12.92 -6.38
C PRO A 67 -9.44 12.37 -7.60
N GLN A 68 -8.98 12.76 -8.78
CA GLN A 68 -9.57 12.27 -10.01
C GLN A 68 -9.33 10.77 -10.16
N LEU A 69 -10.30 10.08 -10.76
CA LEU A 69 -10.19 8.64 -10.97
C LEU A 69 -8.96 8.27 -11.80
N LYS A 70 -8.63 9.05 -12.80
CA LYS A 70 -7.45 8.80 -13.63
C LYS A 70 -6.16 8.85 -12.81
N THR A 71 -6.10 9.72 -11.80
CA THR A 71 -4.95 9.80 -10.90
C THR A 71 -4.83 8.53 -10.07
N LEU A 72 -5.94 8.06 -9.52
CA LEU A 72 -5.96 6.81 -8.73
C LEU A 72 -5.61 5.60 -9.58
N LYS A 73 -6.09 5.56 -10.82
CA LYS A 73 -5.75 4.47 -11.75
C LYS A 73 -4.26 4.46 -12.07
N ALA A 74 -3.67 5.62 -12.25
CA ALA A 74 -2.23 5.72 -12.49
C ALA A 74 -1.43 5.22 -11.29
N LEU A 75 -1.82 5.62 -10.09
CA LEU A 75 -1.17 5.15 -8.86
C LEU A 75 -1.32 3.65 -8.70
N ALA A 76 -2.52 3.11 -8.93
CA ALA A 76 -2.77 1.68 -8.83
C ALA A 76 -1.86 0.91 -9.81
N LYS A 77 -1.76 1.39 -11.04
CA LYS A 77 -0.91 0.76 -12.06
C LYS A 77 0.57 0.84 -11.69
N PHE A 78 1.02 2.00 -11.21
CA PHE A 78 2.42 2.20 -10.85
C PHE A 78 2.84 1.28 -9.70
N PHE A 79 2.04 1.20 -8.65
CA PHE A 79 2.36 0.40 -7.47
C PHE A 79 1.91 -1.05 -7.58
N GLY A 80 1.18 -1.41 -8.64
CA GLY A 80 0.73 -2.78 -8.84
C GLY A 80 -0.31 -3.23 -7.81
N VAL A 81 -1.24 -2.34 -7.45
CA VAL A 81 -2.31 -2.64 -6.50
C VAL A 81 -3.67 -2.45 -7.16
N PRO A 82 -4.73 -3.14 -6.68
CA PRO A 82 -6.08 -2.91 -7.19
C PRO A 82 -6.55 -1.49 -6.90
N ILE A 83 -7.38 -0.93 -7.77
CA ILE A 83 -7.93 0.41 -7.56
C ILE A 83 -8.73 0.50 -6.25
N GLY A 84 -9.35 -0.60 -5.84
CA GLY A 84 -10.11 -0.66 -4.59
C GLY A 84 -9.27 -0.38 -3.34
N TYR A 85 -7.95 -0.52 -3.43
CA TYR A 85 -7.04 -0.20 -2.34
C TYR A 85 -7.24 1.24 -1.82
N PHE A 86 -7.59 2.16 -2.71
CA PHE A 86 -7.72 3.58 -2.38
C PHE A 86 -9.10 3.97 -1.85
N GLY A 87 -10.03 3.02 -1.79
CA GLY A 87 -11.37 3.29 -1.26
C GLY A 87 -11.37 3.41 0.27
N ASP A 88 -12.54 3.72 0.81
CA ASP A 88 -12.71 3.91 2.25
C ASP A 88 -13.75 2.98 2.87
N ASP A 89 -14.20 1.96 2.14
CA ASP A 89 -15.18 0.99 2.62
C ASP A 89 -14.50 -0.27 3.17
N GLU A 90 -15.31 -1.23 3.61
CA GLU A 90 -14.79 -2.49 4.17
C GLU A 90 -14.00 -3.31 3.15
N ASP A 91 -14.44 -3.29 1.90
CA ASP A 91 -13.72 -4.00 0.84
C ASP A 91 -12.36 -3.37 0.59
N ALA A 92 -12.28 -2.05 0.70
CA ALA A 92 -11.01 -1.34 0.56
C ALA A 92 -10.05 -1.68 1.69
N GLU A 93 -10.55 -1.82 2.92
CA GLU A 93 -9.73 -2.25 4.05
C GLU A 93 -9.17 -3.66 3.86
N ALA A 94 -10.02 -4.58 3.41
CA ALA A 94 -9.58 -5.94 3.13
C ALA A 94 -8.53 -5.96 2.03
N THR A 95 -8.72 -5.15 0.98
CA THR A 95 -7.76 -5.03 -0.11
C THR A 95 -6.43 -4.47 0.39
N ALA A 96 -6.47 -3.46 1.25
CA ALA A 96 -5.25 -2.87 1.82
C ALA A 96 -4.49 -3.90 2.65
N ASP A 97 -5.19 -4.67 3.46
CA ASP A 97 -4.56 -5.72 4.27
C ASP A 97 -3.91 -6.79 3.38
N GLN A 98 -4.57 -7.16 2.29
CA GLN A 98 -4.01 -8.13 1.34
C GLN A 98 -2.75 -7.60 0.67
N VAL A 99 -2.72 -6.32 0.32
CA VAL A 99 -1.56 -5.71 -0.29
C VAL A 99 -0.38 -5.71 0.69
N VAL A 100 -0.62 -5.35 1.95
CA VAL A 100 0.41 -5.39 2.97
C VAL A 100 0.94 -6.80 3.16
N ALA A 101 0.04 -7.77 3.30
CA ALA A 101 0.43 -9.16 3.51
C ALA A 101 1.25 -9.71 2.34
N SER A 102 0.83 -9.46 1.10
CA SER A 102 1.57 -9.97 -0.06
C SER A 102 2.93 -9.30 -0.22
N SER A 103 3.05 -8.02 0.17
CA SER A 103 4.35 -7.33 0.15
C SER A 103 5.31 -7.95 1.16
N LEU A 104 4.83 -8.26 2.37
CA LEU A 104 5.65 -8.89 3.40
C LEU A 104 6.07 -10.30 2.98
N ILE A 105 5.17 -11.05 2.37
CA ILE A 105 5.48 -12.40 1.87
C ILE A 105 6.59 -12.32 0.82
N GLY A 106 6.50 -11.37 -0.12
CA GLY A 106 7.53 -11.17 -1.12
C GLY A 106 8.88 -10.84 -0.52
N GLU A 107 8.89 -9.96 0.47
CA GLU A 107 10.12 -9.55 1.16
C GLU A 107 10.73 -10.68 2.00
N SER A 108 9.88 -11.51 2.60
CA SER A 108 10.36 -12.60 3.46
C SER A 108 10.97 -13.76 2.66
N GLY A 109 10.81 -13.76 1.35
CA GLY A 109 11.37 -14.81 0.50
C GLY A 109 10.63 -16.13 0.60
N LEU A 110 9.37 -16.10 0.99
CA LEU A 110 8.55 -17.30 1.03
C LEU A 110 8.54 -17.98 -0.33
N ASN A 111 8.71 -19.29 -0.33
CA ASN A 111 8.79 -20.03 -1.57
C ASN A 111 7.42 -20.22 -2.22
N ARG A 112 7.44 -20.70 -3.47
CA ARG A 112 6.24 -20.93 -4.26
C ARG A 112 5.28 -21.93 -3.59
N GLU A 113 5.83 -22.91 -2.90
CA GLU A 113 5.03 -23.91 -2.22
C GLU A 113 4.21 -23.31 -1.07
N ALA A 114 4.81 -22.43 -0.28
CA ALA A 114 4.10 -21.74 0.79
C ALA A 114 2.99 -20.85 0.23
N LEU A 115 3.27 -20.15 -0.86
CA LEU A 115 2.26 -19.32 -1.52
C LEU A 115 1.09 -20.16 -2.05
N ARG A 116 1.39 -21.32 -2.61
CA ARG A 116 0.35 -22.25 -3.08
C ARG A 116 -0.52 -22.73 -1.93
N ALA A 117 0.10 -23.06 -0.80
CA ALA A 117 -0.63 -23.47 0.40
C ALA A 117 -1.59 -22.38 0.88
N LEU A 118 -1.16 -21.11 0.84
CA LEU A 118 -2.03 -20.00 1.18
C LEU A 118 -3.24 -19.89 0.27
N VAL A 119 -3.04 -20.10 -1.03
CA VAL A 119 -4.14 -20.04 -2.01
C VAL A 119 -5.15 -21.16 -1.78
N GLU A 120 -4.69 -22.34 -1.38
CA GLU A 120 -5.54 -23.51 -1.15
C GLU A 120 -6.26 -23.48 0.19
N MET A 121 -5.87 -22.60 1.09
CA MET A 121 -6.52 -22.48 2.39
C MET A 121 -7.93 -21.93 2.26
N SER A 122 -8.77 -22.20 3.26
CA SER A 122 -10.08 -21.59 3.37
C SER A 122 -9.93 -20.08 3.58
N ASP A 123 -10.99 -19.32 3.31
CA ASP A 123 -10.97 -17.88 3.52
C ASP A 123 -10.62 -17.52 4.96
N GLY A 124 -11.18 -18.27 5.93
CA GLY A 124 -10.86 -18.06 7.34
C GLY A 124 -9.40 -18.33 7.66
N GLY A 125 -8.84 -19.38 7.08
CA GLY A 125 -7.44 -19.72 7.27
C GLY A 125 -6.51 -18.66 6.69
N ARG A 126 -6.81 -18.18 5.48
CA ARG A 126 -6.03 -17.12 4.85
C ARG A 126 -6.07 -15.84 5.67
N GLN A 127 -7.25 -15.52 6.21
CA GLN A 127 -7.40 -14.33 7.04
C GLN A 127 -6.55 -14.41 8.31
N LEU A 128 -6.53 -15.57 8.95
CA LEU A 128 -5.70 -15.78 10.15
C LEU A 128 -4.22 -15.61 9.84
N VAL A 129 -3.75 -16.17 8.72
CA VAL A 129 -2.36 -16.03 8.32
C VAL A 129 -2.02 -14.58 8.00
N ALA A 130 -2.90 -13.91 7.26
CA ALA A 130 -2.70 -12.50 6.92
C ALA A 130 -2.63 -11.63 8.19
N ASP A 131 -3.53 -11.86 9.14
CA ASP A 131 -3.54 -11.13 10.40
C ASP A 131 -2.26 -11.37 11.20
N PHE A 132 -1.80 -12.61 11.21
CA PHE A 132 -0.55 -12.97 11.89
C PHE A 132 0.65 -12.26 11.26
N ILE A 133 0.75 -12.26 9.94
CA ILE A 133 1.84 -11.61 9.21
C ILE A 133 1.85 -10.11 9.50
N ILE A 134 0.69 -9.47 9.45
CA ILE A 134 0.55 -8.04 9.71
C ILE A 134 0.99 -7.73 11.15
N SER A 135 0.54 -8.54 12.11
CA SER A 135 0.90 -8.36 13.52
C SER A 135 2.39 -8.53 13.75
N ALA A 136 2.99 -9.56 13.14
CA ALA A 136 4.42 -9.81 13.23
C ALA A 136 5.24 -8.65 12.66
N ALA A 137 4.80 -8.11 11.52
CA ALA A 137 5.47 -6.98 10.88
C ALA A 137 5.44 -5.73 11.76
N ARG A 138 4.31 -5.50 12.44
CA ARG A 138 4.19 -4.37 13.38
C ARG A 138 5.15 -4.51 14.56
N LEU A 139 5.28 -5.72 15.09
CA LEU A 139 6.22 -5.99 16.17
C LEU A 139 7.66 -5.75 15.75
N GLU A 140 8.01 -6.22 14.55
CA GLU A 140 9.35 -6.00 14.01
C GLU A 140 9.66 -4.51 13.85
N ARG A 141 8.73 -3.74 13.35
CA ARG A 141 8.91 -2.31 13.20
C ARG A 141 9.06 -1.61 14.55
N GLY A 142 8.31 -2.06 15.54
CA GLY A 142 8.42 -1.53 16.89
C GLY A 142 9.78 -1.78 17.52
N ARG A 143 10.42 -2.89 17.16
CA ARG A 143 11.75 -3.23 17.67
C ARG A 143 12.89 -2.53 16.96
N GLY A 144 12.64 -2.07 15.73
CA GLY A 144 13.66 -1.42 14.92
C GLY A 144 14.03 -0.02 15.39
N HIS A 145 13.37 0.45 16.40
CA HIS A 145 13.63 1.74 17.01
C HIS A 145 14.15 1.56 18.42
#